data_17cae645f60382b3ae5eb7d085ed16e0
#
_entry.id   17cae645f60382b3ae5eb7d085ed16e0
#
_cell.length_a   1.000
_cell.length_b   1.000
_cell.length_c   1.000
_cell.angle_alpha   90.00
_cell.angle_beta   90.00
_cell.angle_gamma   90.00
#
_symmetry.space_group_name_H-M   'P 1'
#
loop_
_entity.id
_entity.type
_entity.pdbx_description
1 polymer ?
#
loop_
_entity_poly.entity_id
_entity_poly.type
_entity_poly.pdbx_seq_one_letter_code
_entity_poly.pdbx_strand_id
1 'polypeptide(L)'
;VERFQKGADAVLALTQGKIDCVVIDNNPAKSFVAANEGLKILDTEYAVEDYAICLPKNSPLTEKINTALAELTADGTIQKIIDKYISAE
;
A
#
# COMPACT_ATOMS: atom_id res chain seq x y z
N VAL A 1 -4.29 -20.14 -5.99
CA VAL A 1 -4.35 -18.70 -5.63
C VAL A 1 -5.72 -18.16 -6.00
N GLU A 2 -6.40 -17.58 -5.04
CA GLU A 2 -7.68 -16.92 -5.24
C GLU A 2 -7.45 -15.41 -5.31
N ARG A 3 -8.09 -14.74 -6.28
CA ARG A 3 -7.92 -13.32 -6.52
C ARG A 3 -9.15 -12.54 -6.11
N PHE A 4 -8.94 -11.40 -5.46
CA PHE A 4 -10.01 -10.51 -5.02
C PHE A 4 -9.79 -9.12 -5.62
N GLN A 5 -10.87 -8.42 -5.90
CA GLN A 5 -10.80 -7.07 -6.43
C GLN A 5 -10.52 -6.03 -5.33
N LYS A 6 -10.87 -6.35 -4.09
CA LYS A 6 -10.68 -5.47 -2.94
C LYS A 6 -10.01 -6.22 -1.80
N GLY A 7 -9.07 -5.55 -1.12
CA GLY A 7 -8.41 -6.11 0.05
C GLY A 7 -9.38 -6.49 1.16
N ALA A 8 -10.42 -5.70 1.38
CA ALA A 8 -11.44 -5.99 2.38
C ALA A 8 -12.14 -7.33 2.15
N ASP A 9 -12.41 -7.67 0.90
CA ASP A 9 -13.05 -8.95 0.55
C ASP A 9 -12.13 -10.14 0.83
N ALA A 10 -10.82 -9.98 0.52
CA ALA A 10 -9.83 -11.00 0.84
C ALA A 10 -9.69 -11.19 2.35
N VAL A 11 -9.63 -10.12 3.12
CA VAL A 11 -9.53 -10.18 4.58
C VAL A 11 -10.79 -10.83 5.18
N LEU A 12 -11.98 -10.51 4.66
CA LEU A 12 -13.22 -11.16 5.08
C LEU A 12 -13.18 -12.67 4.84
N ALA A 13 -12.71 -13.10 3.66
CA ALA A 13 -12.55 -14.52 3.34
C ALA A 13 -11.56 -15.20 4.30
N LEU A 14 -10.50 -14.52 4.68
CA LEU A 14 -9.53 -15.01 5.66
C LEU A 14 -10.19 -15.20 7.04
N THR A 15 -10.92 -14.20 7.52
CA THR A 15 -11.59 -14.28 8.83
C THR A 15 -12.69 -15.34 8.86
N GLN A 16 -13.28 -15.65 7.72
CA GLN A 16 -14.28 -16.73 7.57
C GLN A 16 -13.66 -18.13 7.40
N GLY A 17 -12.34 -18.23 7.39
CA GLY A 17 -11.66 -19.52 7.22
C GLY A 17 -11.69 -20.09 5.81
N LYS A 18 -12.03 -19.29 4.80
CA LYS A 18 -12.10 -19.72 3.41
C LYS A 18 -10.75 -19.77 2.71
N ILE A 19 -9.81 -19.00 3.20
CA ILE A 19 -8.42 -18.92 2.72
C ILE A 19 -7.46 -18.93 3.90
N ASP A 20 -6.19 -19.22 3.66
CA ASP A 20 -5.19 -19.38 4.71
C ASP A 20 -4.38 -18.13 4.98
N CYS A 21 -4.18 -17.29 3.98
CA CYS A 21 -3.44 -16.03 4.10
C CYS A 21 -3.83 -15.06 3.00
N VAL A 22 -3.43 -13.81 3.15
CA VAL A 22 -3.61 -12.74 2.15
C VAL A 22 -2.25 -12.13 1.84
N VAL A 23 -1.98 -11.94 0.55
CA VAL A 23 -0.81 -11.18 0.07
C VAL A 23 -1.31 -9.82 -0.39
N ILE A 24 -0.85 -8.77 0.25
CA ILE A 24 -1.32 -7.40 0.03
C ILE A 24 -0.21 -6.41 0.42
N ASP A 25 -0.32 -5.18 -0.03
CA ASP A 25 0.58 -4.11 0.39
C ASP A 25 0.62 -3.96 1.92
N ASN A 26 1.80 -3.65 2.44
CA ASN A 26 2.04 -3.62 3.88
C ASN A 26 1.19 -2.57 4.62
N ASN A 27 1.04 -1.36 4.08
CA ASN A 27 0.27 -0.31 4.76
C ASN A 27 -1.22 -0.65 4.88
N PRO A 28 -1.93 -1.07 3.81
CA PRO A 28 -3.28 -1.60 3.97
C PRO A 28 -3.36 -2.80 4.92
N ALA A 29 -2.36 -3.70 4.90
CA ALA A 29 -2.31 -4.84 5.81
C ALA A 29 -2.33 -4.39 7.27
N LYS A 30 -1.58 -3.36 7.62
CA LYS A 30 -1.58 -2.79 8.98
C LYS A 30 -2.96 -2.30 9.40
N SER A 31 -3.68 -1.63 8.50
CA SER A 31 -5.04 -1.17 8.75
C SER A 31 -6.00 -2.33 9.02
N PHE A 32 -5.92 -3.38 8.22
CA PHE A 32 -6.78 -4.55 8.39
C PHE A 32 -6.48 -5.32 9.67
N VAL A 33 -5.22 -5.45 10.03
CA VAL A 33 -4.82 -6.12 11.28
C VAL A 33 -5.29 -5.30 12.50
N ALA A 34 -5.20 -3.98 12.44
CA ALA A 34 -5.68 -3.12 13.52
C ALA A 34 -7.20 -3.20 13.70
N ALA A 35 -7.95 -3.42 12.62
CA ALA A 35 -9.41 -3.46 12.64
C ALA A 35 -10.00 -4.86 12.89
N ASN A 36 -9.20 -5.92 12.81
CA ASN A 36 -9.68 -7.30 12.93
C ASN A 36 -8.81 -8.09 13.89
N GLU A 37 -9.38 -8.49 15.02
CA GLU A 37 -8.68 -9.32 15.98
C GLU A 37 -8.31 -10.69 15.39
N GLY A 38 -7.20 -11.25 15.84
CA GLY A 38 -6.76 -12.58 15.44
C GLY A 38 -5.96 -12.61 14.14
N LEU A 39 -5.72 -11.47 13.50
CA LEU A 39 -4.87 -11.35 12.33
C LEU A 39 -3.48 -10.84 12.72
N LYS A 40 -2.48 -11.27 11.98
CA LYS A 40 -1.10 -10.77 12.14
C LYS A 40 -0.43 -10.62 10.77
N ILE A 41 0.55 -9.74 10.71
CA ILE A 41 1.44 -9.62 9.57
C ILE A 41 2.66 -10.48 9.84
N LEU A 42 3.04 -11.32 8.87
CA LEU A 42 4.25 -12.13 8.97
C LEU A 42 5.50 -11.26 8.84
N ASP A 43 6.58 -11.63 9.51
CA ASP A 43 7.84 -10.89 9.48
C ASP A 43 8.62 -11.08 8.17
N THR A 44 8.15 -11.95 7.29
CA THR A 44 8.78 -12.21 6.01
C THR A 44 8.11 -11.40 4.91
N GLU A 45 8.92 -10.76 4.06
CA GLU A 45 8.45 -10.03 2.90
C GLU A 45 8.21 -11.01 1.74
N TYR A 46 7.04 -10.89 1.09
CA TYR A 46 6.77 -11.63 -0.14
C TYR A 46 7.45 -10.98 -1.35
N ALA A 47 7.38 -9.66 -1.42
CA ALA A 47 8.03 -8.87 -2.46
C ALA A 47 8.30 -7.46 -1.92
N VAL A 48 9.33 -6.82 -2.44
CA VAL A 48 9.61 -5.39 -2.19
C VAL A 48 9.32 -4.65 -3.48
N GLU A 49 8.43 -3.67 -3.43
CA GLU A 49 7.98 -2.90 -4.59
C GLU A 49 8.08 -1.41 -4.33
N ASP A 50 8.42 -0.68 -5.40
CA ASP A 50 8.31 0.77 -5.43
C ASP A 50 7.18 1.18 -6.36
N TYR A 51 6.52 2.28 -6.05
CA TYR A 51 5.53 2.88 -6.93
C TYR A 51 6.16 4.02 -7.72
N ALA A 52 5.71 4.23 -8.93
CA ALA A 52 6.22 5.27 -9.79
C ALA A 52 5.11 5.87 -10.65
N ILE A 53 5.35 7.10 -11.10
CA ILE A 53 4.48 7.79 -12.05
C ILE A 53 5.03 7.54 -13.45
N CYS A 54 4.19 7.03 -14.34
CA CYS A 54 4.56 6.82 -15.75
C CYS A 54 4.26 8.03 -16.60
N LEU A 55 5.18 8.37 -17.47
CA LEU A 55 5.08 9.46 -18.44
C LEU A 55 5.53 8.96 -19.81
N PRO A 56 5.09 9.61 -20.91
CA PRO A 56 5.66 9.30 -22.21
C PRO A 56 7.18 9.46 -22.21
N LYS A 57 7.87 8.62 -22.95
CA LYS A 57 9.33 8.67 -23.06
C LYS A 57 9.76 10.06 -23.53
N ASN A 58 10.78 10.61 -22.89
CA ASN A 58 11.31 11.96 -23.16
C ASN A 58 10.31 13.09 -22.86
N SER A 59 9.33 12.86 -21.99
CA SER A 59 8.40 13.91 -21.57
C SER A 59 9.16 15.05 -20.87
N PRO A 60 8.86 16.33 -21.24
CA PRO A 60 9.45 17.48 -20.54
C PRO A 60 8.95 17.62 -19.10
N LEU A 61 7.91 16.88 -18.70
CA LEU A 61 7.35 16.92 -17.35
C LEU A 61 8.13 16.04 -16.36
N THR A 62 8.95 15.10 -16.83
CA THR A 62 9.63 14.13 -15.96
C THR A 62 10.50 14.84 -14.92
N GLU A 63 11.35 15.77 -15.34
CA GLU A 63 12.20 16.52 -14.40
C GLU A 63 11.39 17.39 -13.45
N LYS A 64 10.36 18.04 -13.95
CA LYS A 64 9.49 18.90 -13.14
C LYS A 64 8.76 18.11 -12.06
N ILE A 65 8.24 16.93 -12.41
CA ILE A 65 7.56 16.04 -11.46
C ILE A 65 8.55 15.51 -10.43
N ASN A 66 9.74 15.07 -10.85
CA ASN A 66 10.77 14.59 -9.93
C ASN A 66 11.22 15.69 -8.97
N THR A 67 11.38 16.92 -9.44
CA THR A 67 11.73 18.06 -8.58
C THR A 67 10.61 18.33 -7.57
N ALA A 68 9.35 18.34 -8.02
CA ALA A 68 8.21 18.54 -7.14
C ALA A 68 8.10 17.43 -6.08
N LEU A 69 8.30 16.16 -6.47
CA LEU A 69 8.28 15.04 -5.54
C LEU A 69 9.40 15.14 -4.50
N ALA A 70 10.59 15.57 -4.91
CA ALA A 70 11.72 15.77 -3.98
C ALA A 70 11.41 16.87 -2.96
N GLU A 71 10.83 17.98 -3.39
CA GLU A 71 10.43 19.08 -2.51
C GLU A 71 9.32 18.66 -1.54
N LEU A 72 8.29 17.97 -2.04
CA LEU A 72 7.16 17.48 -1.23
C LEU A 72 7.58 16.40 -0.24
N THR A 73 8.57 15.60 -0.58
CA THR A 73 9.15 14.62 0.33
C THR A 73 9.95 15.32 1.43
N ALA A 74 10.78 16.30 1.07
CA ALA A 74 11.63 17.01 2.00
C ALA A 74 10.84 17.85 3.00
N ASP A 75 9.70 18.43 2.59
CA ASP A 75 8.87 19.27 3.48
C ASP A 75 7.84 18.47 4.29
N GLY A 76 7.78 17.16 4.11
CA GLY A 76 6.88 16.28 4.85
C GLY A 76 5.46 16.16 4.26
N THR A 77 5.18 16.80 3.13
CA THR A 77 3.84 16.74 2.51
C THR A 77 3.45 15.34 2.07
N ILE A 78 4.38 14.60 1.44
CA ILE A 78 4.14 13.21 1.02
C ILE A 78 3.79 12.34 2.23
N GLN A 79 4.52 12.47 3.32
CA GLN A 79 4.25 11.70 4.53
C GLN A 79 2.88 12.03 5.13
N LYS A 80 2.47 13.29 5.11
CA LYS A 80 1.13 13.70 5.57
C LYS A 80 0.01 13.08 4.73
N ILE A 81 0.22 12.98 3.41
CA ILE A 81 -0.74 12.34 2.51
C ILE A 81 -0.82 10.84 2.80
N ILE A 82 0.32 10.18 2.98
CA ILE A 82 0.36 8.76 3.37
C ILE A 82 -0.39 8.55 4.68
N ASP A 83 -0.11 9.36 5.69
CA ASP A 83 -0.75 9.24 7.01
C ASP A 83 -2.27 9.45 6.93
N LYS A 84 -2.71 10.31 6.03
CA LYS A 84 -4.14 10.61 5.86
C LYS A 84 -4.90 9.48 5.15
N TYR A 85 -4.33 8.88 4.12
CA TYR A 85 -5.05 7.95 3.24
C TYR A 85 -4.65 6.49 3.43
N ILE A 86 -3.47 6.22 3.96
CA ILE A 86 -2.93 4.87 4.15
C ILE A 86 -2.61 4.67 5.63
N SER A 87 -3.46 5.17 6.51
CA SER A 87 -3.28 5.00 7.94
C SER A 87 -3.83 3.66 8.43
N ALA A 88 -3.31 3.19 9.55
CA ALA A 88 -3.70 1.93 10.16
C ALA A 88 -4.92 2.11 11.10
N GLU A 89 -5.98 2.69 10.61
CA GLU A 89 -7.20 2.87 11.39
C GLU A 89 -8.30 1.91 10.99
#